data_5cb6f5b0ae57d962df9a72e3573d7ff1
#
_entry.id   5cb6f5b0ae57d962df9a72e3573d7ff1
#
_cell.length_a   1.000
_cell.length_b   1.000
_cell.length_c   1.000
_cell.angle_alpha   90.00
_cell.angle_beta   90.00
_cell.angle_gamma   90.00
#
_symmetry.space_group_name_H-M   'P 1'
#
loop_
_entity.id
_entity.type
_entity.pdbx_description
1 polymer ?
#
loop_
_entity_poly.entity_id
_entity_poly.type
_entity_poly.pdbx_seq_one_letter_code
_entity_poly.pdbx_strand_id
1 'polypeptide(L)'
;MNKNNIVSAGLLIIGDEILSGRTVDQNINFLAKNLSENGILLREVRVVGDFENEIIFAVNELRKKFDYVFTSGGIGPTHDDITSLSIAKAFNQDLILNEVAHKILIQHYGAENINEARLKMAYLPRKASLLDNPISSAPGFRIENVFVMAGIPKIFQAMFEASKKELKIGCKISARELKISLTESVIAKDLTDLQSQYHEISMGSYPFENGTSLVFRGFDKEILEEAFLKMQNLITKIDPKIIIEIL
;
A
#
# COMPACT_ATOMS: atom_id res chain seq x y z
N MET A 1 16.39 -17.06 -9.93
CA MET A 1 15.02 -16.58 -10.28
C MET A 1 15.06 -15.37 -11.19
N ASN A 2 14.19 -15.33 -12.21
CA ASN A 2 14.11 -14.16 -13.09
C ASN A 2 13.62 -12.95 -12.27
N LYS A 3 14.44 -11.89 -12.16
CA LYS A 3 14.08 -10.60 -11.53
C LYS A 3 12.84 -9.93 -12.17
N ASN A 4 12.34 -10.47 -13.27
CA ASN A 4 11.24 -9.93 -14.08
C ASN A 4 9.83 -10.17 -13.50
N ASN A 5 9.69 -10.79 -12.31
CA ASN A 5 8.37 -11.10 -11.74
C ASN A 5 8.08 -10.37 -10.42
N ILE A 6 8.93 -9.40 -10.05
CA ILE A 6 8.68 -8.57 -8.86
C ILE A 6 7.76 -7.43 -9.27
N VAL A 7 6.51 -7.47 -8.78
CA VAL A 7 5.53 -6.40 -8.96
C VAL A 7 5.60 -5.45 -7.78
N SER A 8 5.65 -4.17 -8.06
CA SER A 8 5.84 -3.10 -7.06
C SER A 8 4.69 -2.10 -7.03
N ALA A 9 4.45 -1.53 -5.86
CA ALA A 9 3.43 -0.50 -5.68
C ALA A 9 3.93 0.66 -4.84
N GLY A 10 3.35 1.85 -5.10
CA GLY A 10 3.42 3.03 -4.25
C GLY A 10 2.03 3.40 -3.72
N LEU A 11 1.98 4.05 -2.57
CA LEU A 11 0.76 4.61 -1.99
C LEU A 11 0.95 6.11 -1.77
N LEU A 12 -0.02 6.90 -2.20
CA LEU A 12 -0.12 8.33 -1.94
C LEU A 12 -1.34 8.60 -1.06
N ILE A 13 -1.10 9.00 0.18
CA ILE A 13 -2.13 9.50 1.08
C ILE A 13 -2.26 11.01 0.83
N ILE A 14 -3.50 11.47 0.67
CA ILE A 14 -3.82 12.88 0.42
C ILE A 14 -4.79 13.31 1.51
N GLY A 15 -4.40 14.27 2.34
CA GLY A 15 -5.22 14.81 3.41
C GLY A 15 -4.41 15.51 4.51
N ASP A 16 -4.75 16.75 4.76
CA ASP A 16 -4.17 17.57 5.84
C ASP A 16 -4.46 16.99 7.23
N GLU A 17 -5.56 16.23 7.39
CA GLU A 17 -5.93 15.58 8.65
C GLU A 17 -4.94 14.49 9.09
N ILE A 18 -4.22 13.89 8.15
CA ILE A 18 -3.17 12.93 8.44
C ILE A 18 -1.90 13.67 8.87
N LEU A 19 -1.52 14.72 8.12
CA LEU A 19 -0.31 15.51 8.42
C LEU A 19 -0.43 16.27 9.74
N SER A 20 -1.64 16.73 10.08
CA SER A 20 -1.89 17.42 11.35
C SER A 20 -2.01 16.47 12.56
N GLY A 21 -1.99 15.14 12.33
CA GLY A 21 -2.17 14.15 13.40
C GLY A 21 -3.61 14.04 13.92
N ARG A 22 -4.58 14.70 13.28
CA ARG A 22 -6.01 14.61 13.64
C ARG A 22 -6.57 13.21 13.41
N THR A 23 -6.08 12.55 12.34
CA THR A 23 -6.54 11.21 11.94
C THR A 23 -5.34 10.28 11.82
N VAL A 24 -5.46 9.09 12.39
CA VAL A 24 -4.49 8.01 12.21
C VAL A 24 -4.85 7.23 10.95
N ASP A 25 -3.92 7.13 10.01
CA ASP A 25 -4.11 6.37 8.79
C ASP A 25 -4.24 4.86 9.09
N GLN A 26 -5.23 4.21 8.47
CA GLN A 26 -5.47 2.77 8.54
C GLN A 26 -5.28 2.08 7.19
N ASN A 27 -5.19 2.85 6.11
CA ASN A 27 -5.15 2.33 4.74
C ASN A 27 -3.77 1.79 4.38
N ILE A 28 -2.69 2.35 4.95
CA ILE A 28 -1.32 1.86 4.75
C ILE A 28 -1.20 0.39 5.16
N ASN A 29 -1.59 0.07 6.39
CA ASN A 29 -1.45 -1.29 6.92
C ASN A 29 -2.33 -2.28 6.15
N PHE A 30 -3.57 -1.90 5.86
CA PHE A 30 -4.49 -2.72 5.07
C PHE A 30 -3.91 -3.01 3.68
N LEU A 31 -3.48 -1.96 2.95
CA LEU A 31 -2.95 -2.10 1.60
C LEU A 31 -1.68 -2.95 1.58
N ALA A 32 -0.74 -2.69 2.50
CA ALA A 32 0.52 -3.43 2.60
C ALA A 32 0.30 -4.94 2.78
N LYS A 33 -0.61 -5.34 3.66
CA LYS A 33 -0.97 -6.75 3.88
C LYS A 33 -1.56 -7.38 2.62
N ASN A 34 -2.58 -6.74 2.05
CA ASN A 34 -3.30 -7.27 0.90
C ASN A 34 -2.43 -7.34 -0.36
N LEU A 35 -1.57 -6.38 -0.60
CA LEU A 35 -0.60 -6.41 -1.69
C LEU A 35 0.40 -7.56 -1.51
N SER A 36 0.94 -7.73 -0.29
CA SER A 36 1.88 -8.81 0.04
C SER A 36 1.27 -10.19 -0.21
N GLU A 37 0.00 -10.40 0.14
CA GLU A 37 -0.73 -11.64 -0.13
C GLU A 37 -0.83 -11.96 -1.64
N ASN A 38 -0.83 -10.93 -2.48
CA ASN A 38 -0.83 -11.04 -3.93
C ASN A 38 0.57 -10.99 -4.55
N GLY A 39 1.63 -11.00 -3.74
CA GLY A 39 3.01 -10.95 -4.18
C GLY A 39 3.43 -9.58 -4.73
N ILE A 40 2.70 -8.52 -4.40
CA ILE A 40 2.99 -7.14 -4.79
C ILE A 40 3.67 -6.44 -3.62
N LEU A 41 4.80 -5.80 -3.88
CA LEU A 41 5.56 -5.11 -2.84
C LEU A 41 5.16 -3.65 -2.73
N LEU A 42 4.58 -3.24 -1.61
CA LEU A 42 4.46 -1.82 -1.28
C LEU A 42 5.86 -1.28 -0.94
N ARG A 43 6.43 -0.46 -1.82
CA ARG A 43 7.81 0.02 -1.73
C ARG A 43 7.93 1.42 -1.14
N GLU A 44 6.90 2.23 -1.33
CA GLU A 44 6.91 3.63 -0.91
C GLU A 44 5.52 4.09 -0.51
N VAL A 45 5.46 4.85 0.56
CA VAL A 45 4.26 5.57 0.99
C VAL A 45 4.63 7.04 1.10
N ARG A 46 3.85 7.90 0.45
CA ARG A 46 3.94 9.36 0.60
C ARG A 46 2.67 9.89 1.23
N VAL A 47 2.80 10.91 2.04
CA VAL A 47 1.69 11.68 2.57
C VAL A 47 1.87 13.12 2.11
N VAL A 48 0.85 13.69 1.50
CA VAL A 48 0.82 15.08 1.07
C VAL A 48 -0.46 15.77 1.56
N GLY A 49 -0.42 17.07 1.69
CA GLY A 49 -1.61 17.87 1.97
C GLY A 49 -2.51 18.02 0.74
N ASP A 50 -3.65 18.67 0.93
CA ASP A 50 -4.63 18.98 -0.12
C ASP A 50 -4.17 20.15 -1.00
N PHE A 51 -2.94 20.02 -1.56
CA PHE A 51 -2.33 21.00 -2.46
C PHE A 51 -2.10 20.41 -3.85
N GLU A 52 -2.68 21.02 -4.85
CA GLU A 52 -2.67 20.53 -6.23
C GLU A 52 -1.26 20.19 -6.74
N ASN A 53 -0.31 21.11 -6.58
CA ASN A 53 1.06 20.91 -7.07
C ASN A 53 1.77 19.75 -6.39
N GLU A 54 1.53 19.52 -5.10
CA GLU A 54 2.12 18.42 -4.33
C GLU A 54 1.55 17.07 -4.79
N ILE A 55 0.23 17.02 -4.99
CA ILE A 55 -0.45 15.81 -5.51
C ILE A 55 0.07 15.48 -6.90
N ILE A 56 0.14 16.46 -7.81
CA ILE A 56 0.64 16.28 -9.19
C ILE A 56 2.08 15.77 -9.17
N PHE A 57 2.95 16.40 -8.38
CA PHE A 57 4.34 15.99 -8.26
C PHE A 57 4.48 14.56 -7.75
N ALA A 58 3.83 14.25 -6.62
CA ALA A 58 3.92 12.94 -5.99
C ALA A 58 3.40 11.82 -6.90
N VAL A 59 2.24 12.01 -7.56
CA VAL A 59 1.70 11.03 -8.50
C VAL A 59 2.64 10.80 -9.68
N ASN A 60 3.19 11.87 -10.26
CA ASN A 60 4.09 11.76 -11.40
C ASN A 60 5.40 11.03 -11.07
N GLU A 61 5.92 11.19 -9.86
CA GLU A 61 7.09 10.44 -9.41
C GLU A 61 6.76 8.96 -9.17
N LEU A 62 5.68 8.69 -8.45
CA LEU A 62 5.31 7.33 -8.08
C LEU A 62 4.93 6.50 -9.32
N ARG A 63 4.12 7.05 -10.25
CA ARG A 63 3.65 6.29 -11.42
C ARG A 63 4.74 5.91 -12.41
N LYS A 64 5.87 6.64 -12.43
CA LYS A 64 7.04 6.30 -13.23
C LYS A 64 7.90 5.23 -12.58
N LYS A 65 7.85 5.12 -11.25
CA LYS A 65 8.73 4.29 -10.45
C LYS A 65 8.16 2.90 -10.17
N PHE A 66 6.83 2.78 -10.06
CA PHE A 66 6.15 1.57 -9.63
C PHE A 66 5.16 1.04 -10.66
N ASP A 67 4.93 -0.27 -10.63
CA ASP A 67 3.96 -0.93 -11.52
C ASP A 67 2.53 -0.48 -11.21
N TYR A 68 2.23 -0.19 -9.93
CA TYR A 68 0.95 0.32 -9.46
C TYR A 68 1.15 1.49 -8.51
N VAL A 69 0.22 2.44 -8.56
CA VAL A 69 0.09 3.50 -7.57
C VAL A 69 -1.35 3.51 -7.06
N PHE A 70 -1.49 3.51 -5.76
CA PHE A 70 -2.79 3.71 -5.12
C PHE A 70 -2.82 5.10 -4.49
N THR A 71 -3.95 5.80 -4.58
CA THR A 71 -4.15 7.03 -3.81
C THR A 71 -5.28 6.83 -2.81
N SER A 72 -5.21 7.53 -1.70
CA SER A 72 -6.21 7.48 -0.63
C SER A 72 -6.54 8.91 -0.21
N GLY A 73 -7.78 9.36 -0.46
CA GLY A 73 -8.28 10.67 -0.07
C GLY A 73 -8.58 11.66 -1.20
N GLY A 74 -9.28 12.70 -0.89
CA GLY A 74 -9.54 13.88 -1.73
C GLY A 74 -10.44 13.66 -2.95
N ILE A 75 -11.34 12.65 -2.94
CA ILE A 75 -12.30 12.39 -4.03
C ILE A 75 -13.77 12.57 -3.61
N GLY A 76 -13.99 13.19 -2.48
CA GLY A 76 -15.32 13.45 -1.95
C GLY A 76 -15.99 14.70 -2.55
N PRO A 77 -17.09 15.15 -1.93
CA PRO A 77 -17.90 16.24 -2.44
C PRO A 77 -17.48 17.62 -1.95
N THR A 78 -16.50 17.74 -1.05
CA THR A 78 -16.15 19.00 -0.39
C THR A 78 -15.17 19.83 -1.22
N HIS A 79 -14.93 21.07 -0.85
CA HIS A 79 -14.13 22.00 -1.64
C HIS A 79 -12.63 21.63 -1.68
N ASP A 80 -12.15 20.98 -0.65
CA ASP A 80 -10.81 20.45 -0.44
C ASP A 80 -10.55 19.10 -1.16
N ASP A 81 -11.62 18.42 -1.62
CA ASP A 81 -11.48 17.21 -2.45
C ASP A 81 -11.00 17.55 -3.86
N ILE A 82 -9.70 17.76 -4.03
CA ILE A 82 -9.09 18.19 -5.30
C ILE A 82 -8.33 17.09 -6.03
N THR A 83 -8.33 15.86 -5.51
CA THR A 83 -7.55 14.75 -6.07
C THR A 83 -7.92 14.46 -7.52
N SER A 84 -9.22 14.37 -7.87
CA SER A 84 -9.63 14.09 -9.26
C SER A 84 -9.11 15.12 -10.25
N LEU A 85 -9.15 16.41 -9.89
CA LEU A 85 -8.62 17.50 -10.70
C LEU A 85 -7.09 17.41 -10.83
N SER A 86 -6.40 17.18 -9.72
CA SER A 86 -4.94 17.08 -9.69
C SER A 86 -4.44 15.89 -10.53
N ILE A 87 -5.12 14.74 -10.45
CA ILE A 87 -4.84 13.58 -11.28
C ILE A 87 -5.10 13.89 -12.77
N ALA A 88 -6.21 14.53 -13.11
CA ALA A 88 -6.48 14.92 -14.49
C ALA A 88 -5.32 15.76 -15.06
N LYS A 89 -4.86 16.77 -14.31
CA LYS A 89 -3.71 17.61 -14.69
C LYS A 89 -2.40 16.81 -14.77
N ALA A 90 -2.12 15.90 -13.83
CA ALA A 90 -0.93 15.07 -13.85
C ALA A 90 -0.83 14.20 -15.12
N PHE A 91 -1.97 13.84 -15.70
CA PHE A 91 -2.05 13.03 -16.92
C PHE A 91 -2.37 13.85 -18.18
N ASN A 92 -2.37 15.18 -18.12
CA ASN A 92 -2.77 16.07 -19.21
C ASN A 92 -4.14 15.68 -19.81
N GLN A 93 -5.10 15.41 -18.94
CA GLN A 93 -6.47 15.07 -19.31
C GLN A 93 -7.42 16.16 -18.88
N ASP A 94 -8.50 16.34 -19.67
CA ASP A 94 -9.63 17.15 -19.22
C ASP A 94 -10.37 16.42 -18.11
N LEU A 95 -10.83 17.17 -17.11
CA LEU A 95 -11.78 16.70 -16.12
C LEU A 95 -13.18 16.87 -16.70
N ILE A 96 -13.89 15.77 -16.95
CA ILE A 96 -15.21 15.79 -17.60
C ILE A 96 -16.26 15.08 -16.76
N LEU A 97 -17.52 15.42 -16.95
CA LEU A 97 -18.62 14.68 -16.39
C LEU A 97 -18.63 13.26 -17.00
N ASN A 98 -18.47 12.24 -16.15
CA ASN A 98 -18.59 10.85 -16.55
C ASN A 98 -20.07 10.41 -16.42
N GLU A 99 -20.71 10.14 -17.55
CA GLU A 99 -22.12 9.80 -17.62
C GLU A 99 -22.49 8.52 -16.82
N VAL A 100 -21.57 7.56 -16.72
CA VAL A 100 -21.81 6.32 -15.95
C VAL A 100 -21.75 6.63 -14.45
N ALA A 101 -20.72 7.36 -14.01
CA ALA A 101 -20.61 7.81 -12.63
C ALA A 101 -21.81 8.66 -12.21
N HIS A 102 -22.25 9.57 -13.07
CA HIS A 102 -23.44 10.39 -12.83
C HIS A 102 -24.70 9.55 -12.65
N LYS A 103 -24.93 8.57 -13.52
CA LYS A 103 -26.08 7.65 -13.39
C LYS A 103 -26.03 6.85 -12.09
N ILE A 104 -24.85 6.39 -11.67
CA ILE A 104 -24.66 5.68 -10.41
C ILE A 104 -25.04 6.58 -9.23
N LEU A 105 -24.60 7.85 -9.24
CA LEU A 105 -24.94 8.80 -8.18
C LEU A 105 -26.44 9.12 -8.14
N ILE A 106 -27.09 9.29 -9.30
CA ILE A 106 -28.56 9.48 -9.40
C ILE A 106 -29.28 8.26 -8.82
N GLN A 107 -28.85 7.07 -9.17
CA GLN A 107 -29.48 5.83 -8.67
C GLN A 107 -29.32 5.69 -7.15
N HIS A 108 -28.21 6.15 -6.60
CA HIS A 108 -27.94 6.07 -5.16
C HIS A 108 -28.66 7.12 -4.34
N TYR A 109 -28.62 8.39 -4.80
CA TYR A 109 -29.14 9.53 -4.04
C TYR A 109 -30.56 9.96 -4.43
N GLY A 110 -31.06 9.56 -5.60
CA GLY A 110 -32.25 10.13 -6.24
C GLY A 110 -31.89 11.37 -7.06
N ALA A 111 -32.58 11.55 -8.20
CA ALA A 111 -32.30 12.67 -9.12
C ALA A 111 -32.50 14.04 -8.46
N GLU A 112 -33.51 14.15 -7.61
CA GLU A 112 -33.86 15.38 -6.87
C GLU A 112 -32.83 15.77 -5.80
N ASN A 113 -31.98 14.82 -5.40
CA ASN A 113 -30.98 15.03 -4.37
C ASN A 113 -29.56 15.23 -4.94
N ILE A 114 -29.38 15.26 -6.26
CA ILE A 114 -28.10 15.57 -6.90
C ILE A 114 -27.88 17.09 -6.90
N ASN A 115 -27.03 17.54 -5.98
CA ASN A 115 -26.56 18.92 -5.94
C ASN A 115 -25.14 19.01 -6.55
N GLU A 116 -24.60 20.23 -6.68
CA GLU A 116 -23.28 20.49 -7.24
C GLU A 116 -22.17 19.72 -6.53
N ALA A 117 -22.24 19.62 -5.20
CA ALA A 117 -21.25 18.90 -4.41
C ALA A 117 -21.23 17.39 -4.72
N ARG A 118 -22.40 16.76 -4.83
CA ARG A 118 -22.50 15.35 -5.23
C ARG A 118 -22.11 15.14 -6.69
N LEU A 119 -22.51 16.06 -7.58
CA LEU A 119 -22.19 16.01 -9.00
C LEU A 119 -20.66 16.09 -9.22
N LYS A 120 -19.94 16.84 -8.38
CA LYS A 120 -18.46 16.93 -8.40
C LYS A 120 -17.81 15.56 -8.41
N MET A 121 -18.35 14.57 -7.66
CA MET A 121 -17.80 13.21 -7.60
C MET A 121 -17.96 12.43 -8.92
N ALA A 122 -18.74 12.91 -9.87
CA ALA A 122 -18.86 12.34 -11.21
C ALA A 122 -17.92 12.97 -12.24
N TYR A 123 -17.18 14.02 -11.88
CA TYR A 123 -16.17 14.61 -12.76
C TYR A 123 -14.85 13.85 -12.63
N LEU A 124 -14.44 13.20 -13.71
CA LEU A 124 -13.27 12.32 -13.75
C LEU A 124 -12.38 12.66 -14.95
N PRO A 125 -11.09 12.30 -14.92
CA PRO A 125 -10.23 12.41 -16.08
C PRO A 125 -10.84 11.67 -17.29
N ARG A 126 -10.80 12.28 -18.49
CA ARG A 126 -11.46 11.77 -19.72
C ARG A 126 -11.18 10.29 -20.02
N LYS A 127 -9.94 9.82 -19.75
CA LYS A 127 -9.52 8.44 -20.02
C LYS A 127 -9.59 7.51 -18.79
N ALA A 128 -10.21 7.96 -17.71
CA ALA A 128 -10.35 7.14 -16.52
C ALA A 128 -11.37 6.02 -16.71
N SER A 129 -11.10 4.85 -16.19
CA SER A 129 -12.06 3.77 -15.95
C SER A 129 -12.56 3.83 -14.51
N LEU A 130 -13.83 3.51 -14.30
CA LEU A 130 -14.43 3.53 -12.96
C LEU A 130 -13.91 2.37 -12.10
N LEU A 131 -13.68 2.66 -10.83
CA LEU A 131 -13.52 1.67 -9.77
C LEU A 131 -14.81 1.59 -8.96
N ASP A 132 -15.28 0.37 -8.77
CA ASP A 132 -16.52 0.12 -8.04
C ASP A 132 -16.39 0.48 -6.55
N ASN A 133 -17.44 1.11 -6.03
CA ASN A 133 -17.58 1.43 -4.61
C ASN A 133 -18.91 0.89 -4.10
N PRO A 134 -18.93 -0.33 -3.60
CA PRO A 134 -20.17 -0.99 -3.16
C PRO A 134 -20.76 -0.39 -1.87
N ILE A 135 -20.05 0.50 -1.18
CA ILE A 135 -20.51 1.07 0.10
C ILE A 135 -21.25 2.39 -0.10
N SER A 136 -20.66 3.36 -0.78
CA SER A 136 -21.26 4.69 -0.95
C SER A 136 -21.62 5.03 -2.38
N SER A 137 -21.44 4.10 -3.30
CA SER A 137 -21.72 4.23 -4.73
C SER A 137 -20.96 5.35 -5.46
N ALA A 138 -20.34 6.30 -4.77
CA ALA A 138 -19.48 7.30 -5.38
C ALA A 138 -18.19 6.62 -5.88
N PRO A 139 -18.00 6.43 -7.20
CA PRO A 139 -16.93 5.60 -7.71
C PRO A 139 -15.57 6.27 -7.51
N GLY A 140 -14.54 5.45 -7.28
CA GLY A 140 -13.17 5.82 -7.59
C GLY A 140 -12.89 5.67 -9.08
N PHE A 141 -11.64 5.81 -9.47
CA PHE A 141 -11.26 5.59 -10.86
C PHE A 141 -9.82 5.11 -10.99
N ARG A 142 -9.53 4.52 -12.14
CA ARG A 142 -8.18 4.17 -12.56
C ARG A 142 -7.82 4.92 -13.83
N ILE A 143 -6.60 5.42 -13.87
CA ILE A 143 -5.97 5.96 -15.08
C ILE A 143 -4.56 5.37 -15.20
N GLU A 144 -4.29 4.66 -16.29
CA GLU A 144 -3.07 3.87 -16.48
C GLU A 144 -2.79 2.93 -15.30
N ASN A 145 -1.70 3.15 -14.57
CA ASN A 145 -1.31 2.36 -13.40
C ASN A 145 -1.70 3.01 -12.05
N VAL A 146 -2.47 4.10 -12.07
CA VAL A 146 -2.90 4.83 -10.86
C VAL A 146 -4.35 4.52 -10.52
N PHE A 147 -4.57 3.99 -9.32
CA PHE A 147 -5.87 3.66 -8.73
C PHE A 147 -6.23 4.72 -7.71
N VAL A 148 -7.28 5.48 -7.98
CA VAL A 148 -7.69 6.63 -7.16
C VAL A 148 -8.90 6.25 -6.32
N MET A 149 -8.72 6.24 -4.99
CA MET A 149 -9.68 5.71 -4.03
C MET A 149 -9.98 6.71 -2.91
N ALA A 150 -11.12 6.53 -2.25
CA ALA A 150 -11.53 7.36 -1.12
C ALA A 150 -10.62 7.19 0.10
N GLY A 151 -10.55 8.22 0.97
CA GLY A 151 -9.75 8.18 2.21
C GLY A 151 -10.39 7.37 3.33
N ILE A 152 -11.72 7.28 3.39
CA ILE A 152 -12.46 6.58 4.45
C ILE A 152 -12.11 5.08 4.43
N PRO A 153 -11.57 4.50 5.55
CA PRO A 153 -11.00 3.16 5.54
C PRO A 153 -11.93 2.07 5.00
N LYS A 154 -13.18 2.03 5.43
CA LYS A 154 -14.15 1.03 4.93
C LYS A 154 -14.38 1.15 3.43
N ILE A 155 -14.43 2.37 2.91
CA ILE A 155 -14.65 2.62 1.48
C ILE A 155 -13.39 2.27 0.68
N PHE A 156 -12.22 2.71 1.14
CA PHE A 156 -10.93 2.36 0.53
C PHE A 156 -10.77 0.85 0.40
N GLN A 157 -11.04 0.12 1.48
CA GLN A 157 -10.94 -1.34 1.52
C GLN A 157 -11.88 -2.00 0.51
N ALA A 158 -13.13 -1.56 0.44
CA ALA A 158 -14.11 -2.09 -0.50
C ALA A 158 -13.73 -1.80 -1.97
N MET A 159 -13.25 -0.59 -2.26
CA MET A 159 -12.75 -0.22 -3.58
C MET A 159 -11.53 -1.04 -3.97
N PHE A 160 -10.59 -1.24 -3.03
CA PHE A 160 -9.42 -2.08 -3.28
C PHE A 160 -9.81 -3.52 -3.57
N GLU A 161 -10.70 -4.12 -2.77
CA GLU A 161 -11.19 -5.48 -3.01
C GLU A 161 -11.83 -5.63 -4.40
N ALA A 162 -12.65 -4.67 -4.80
CA ALA A 162 -13.28 -4.67 -6.12
C ALA A 162 -12.26 -4.55 -7.26
N SER A 163 -11.12 -3.88 -7.02
CA SER A 163 -10.06 -3.66 -8.01
C SER A 163 -9.03 -4.80 -8.09
N LYS A 164 -8.99 -5.72 -7.13
CA LYS A 164 -7.97 -6.80 -7.08
C LYS A 164 -7.85 -7.61 -8.37
N LYS A 165 -8.97 -7.85 -9.06
CA LYS A 165 -9.00 -8.56 -10.35
C LYS A 165 -8.21 -7.88 -11.47
N GLU A 166 -7.88 -6.60 -11.32
CA GLU A 166 -7.12 -5.82 -12.29
C GLU A 166 -5.60 -5.86 -12.00
N LEU A 167 -5.20 -6.44 -10.87
CA LEU A 167 -3.82 -6.52 -10.45
C LEU A 167 -3.16 -7.81 -10.96
N LYS A 168 -1.93 -7.68 -11.44
CA LYS A 168 -1.10 -8.85 -11.74
C LYS A 168 -0.59 -9.46 -10.44
N ILE A 169 -0.66 -10.77 -10.34
CA ILE A 169 -0.08 -11.51 -9.22
C ILE A 169 1.44 -11.53 -9.40
N GLY A 170 2.15 -11.07 -8.38
CA GLY A 170 3.62 -11.12 -8.32
C GLY A 170 4.15 -12.35 -7.60
N CYS A 171 5.47 -12.40 -7.40
CA CYS A 171 6.11 -13.42 -6.58
C CYS A 171 5.88 -13.13 -5.10
N LYS A 172 5.32 -14.10 -4.36
CA LYS A 172 5.16 -13.97 -2.92
C LYS A 172 6.50 -14.06 -2.21
N ILE A 173 6.74 -13.14 -1.28
CA ILE A 173 7.85 -13.23 -0.35
C ILE A 173 7.49 -14.25 0.73
N SER A 174 8.38 -15.21 0.94
CA SER A 174 8.32 -16.10 2.10
C SER A 174 8.98 -15.43 3.30
N ALA A 175 8.47 -15.66 4.49
CA ALA A 175 9.04 -15.15 5.73
C ALA A 175 9.21 -16.30 6.75
N ARG A 176 10.24 -16.16 7.60
CA ARG A 176 10.47 -16.97 8.80
C ARG A 176 10.75 -16.02 9.95
N GLU A 177 10.27 -16.36 11.12
CA GLU A 177 10.44 -15.56 12.33
C GLU A 177 10.98 -16.41 13.48
N LEU A 178 12.00 -15.89 14.18
CA LEU A 178 12.60 -16.50 15.36
C LEU A 178 12.53 -15.49 16.51
N LYS A 179 11.71 -15.77 17.51
CA LYS A 179 11.65 -14.96 18.73
C LYS A 179 12.61 -15.50 19.77
N ILE A 180 13.44 -14.60 20.29
CA ILE A 180 14.51 -14.93 21.25
C ILE A 180 14.46 -14.01 22.46
N SER A 181 14.90 -14.51 23.62
CA SER A 181 14.99 -13.76 24.87
C SER A 181 16.27 -12.94 25.03
N LEU A 182 16.92 -12.58 23.91
CA LEU A 182 18.09 -11.72 23.88
C LEU A 182 17.73 -10.32 23.34
N THR A 183 18.47 -9.31 23.79
CA THR A 183 18.39 -7.98 23.22
C THR A 183 19.10 -7.89 21.87
N GLU A 184 18.70 -6.95 21.03
CA GLU A 184 19.30 -6.74 19.70
C GLU A 184 20.81 -6.59 19.72
N SER A 185 21.34 -5.87 20.71
CA SER A 185 22.77 -5.60 20.84
C SER A 185 23.62 -6.87 20.97
N VAL A 186 23.08 -7.93 21.56
CA VAL A 186 23.80 -9.21 21.74
C VAL A 186 23.95 -9.96 20.43
N ILE A 187 22.94 -9.91 19.56
CA ILE A 187 22.92 -10.65 18.29
C ILE A 187 23.26 -9.84 17.06
N ALA A 188 23.45 -8.50 17.23
CA ALA A 188 23.65 -7.58 16.12
C ALA A 188 24.81 -7.96 15.20
N LYS A 189 25.93 -8.42 15.77
CA LYS A 189 27.09 -8.87 15.01
C LYS A 189 26.78 -10.11 14.19
N ASP A 190 26.21 -11.13 14.82
CA ASP A 190 25.87 -12.40 14.14
C ASP A 190 24.86 -12.19 13.03
N LEU A 191 23.87 -11.32 13.27
CA LEU A 191 22.87 -10.94 12.25
C LEU A 191 23.51 -10.19 11.08
N THR A 192 24.42 -9.27 11.35
CA THR A 192 25.18 -8.54 10.33
C THR A 192 26.06 -9.46 9.50
N ASP A 193 26.80 -10.35 10.16
CA ASP A 193 27.68 -11.29 9.51
C ASP A 193 26.87 -12.28 8.63
N LEU A 194 25.73 -12.71 9.11
CA LEU A 194 24.84 -13.57 8.33
C LEU A 194 24.20 -12.82 7.15
N GLN A 195 23.73 -11.58 7.34
CA GLN A 195 23.19 -10.75 6.27
C GLN A 195 24.20 -10.54 5.14
N SER A 196 25.48 -10.43 5.46
CA SER A 196 26.55 -10.27 4.45
C SER A 196 26.76 -11.52 3.57
N GLN A 197 26.36 -12.70 4.05
CA GLN A 197 26.45 -13.96 3.31
C GLN A 197 25.22 -14.21 2.42
N TYR A 198 24.05 -13.64 2.78
CA TYR A 198 22.76 -13.86 2.13
C TYR A 198 22.15 -12.55 1.64
N HIS A 199 22.72 -11.99 0.57
CA HIS A 199 22.24 -10.71 0.01
C HIS A 199 20.80 -10.75 -0.55
N GLU A 200 20.30 -11.94 -0.87
CA GLU A 200 18.95 -12.16 -1.43
C GLU A 200 17.87 -12.26 -0.34
N ILE A 201 18.28 -12.41 0.93
CA ILE A 201 17.39 -12.49 2.08
C ILE A 201 17.48 -11.20 2.87
N SER A 202 16.34 -10.57 3.14
CA SER A 202 16.27 -9.45 4.07
C SER A 202 16.13 -9.97 5.49
N MET A 203 17.01 -9.55 6.37
CA MET A 203 17.00 -9.92 7.78
C MET A 203 16.77 -8.66 8.62
N GLY A 204 15.77 -8.71 9.50
CA GLY A 204 15.44 -7.62 10.42
C GLY A 204 15.33 -8.09 11.85
N SER A 205 15.60 -7.20 12.79
CA SER A 205 15.38 -7.40 14.20
C SER A 205 14.34 -6.41 14.72
N TYR A 206 13.43 -6.91 15.55
CA TYR A 206 12.32 -6.13 16.10
C TYR A 206 12.24 -6.38 17.60
N PRO A 207 12.62 -5.41 18.45
CA PRO A 207 12.56 -5.58 19.88
C PRO A 207 11.12 -5.67 20.40
N PHE A 208 10.92 -6.49 21.41
CA PHE A 208 9.68 -6.56 22.20
C PHE A 208 10.03 -6.64 23.70
N GLU A 209 9.04 -6.61 24.56
CA GLU A 209 9.22 -6.44 26.02
C GLU A 209 10.24 -7.44 26.63
N ASN A 210 10.25 -8.68 26.17
CA ASN A 210 11.09 -9.74 26.73
C ASN A 210 12.14 -10.31 25.77
N GLY A 211 12.50 -9.58 24.70
CA GLY A 211 13.48 -10.09 23.73
C GLY A 211 13.45 -9.41 22.37
N THR A 212 13.82 -10.17 21.36
CA THR A 212 13.90 -9.71 19.97
C THR A 212 13.29 -10.73 19.02
N SER A 213 12.48 -10.27 18.09
CA SER A 213 12.01 -11.05 16.95
C SER A 213 12.94 -10.86 15.77
N LEU A 214 13.52 -11.93 15.27
CA LEU A 214 14.35 -11.98 14.06
C LEU A 214 13.50 -12.43 12.89
N VAL A 215 13.32 -11.57 11.90
CA VAL A 215 12.47 -11.83 10.73
C VAL A 215 13.33 -11.93 9.48
N PHE A 216 13.25 -13.06 8.82
CA PHE A 216 13.91 -13.38 7.55
C PHE A 216 12.89 -13.35 6.43
N ARG A 217 13.19 -12.66 5.33
CA ARG A 217 12.29 -12.54 4.18
C ARG A 217 13.04 -12.74 2.88
N GLY A 218 12.50 -13.55 1.98
CA GLY A 218 13.09 -13.80 0.68
C GLY A 218 12.12 -14.42 -0.31
N PHE A 219 12.47 -14.34 -1.60
CA PHE A 219 11.70 -14.98 -2.66
C PHE A 219 12.06 -16.46 -2.84
N ASP A 220 13.31 -16.81 -2.56
CA ASP A 220 13.82 -18.17 -2.63
C ASP A 220 13.67 -18.84 -1.28
N LYS A 221 12.81 -19.86 -1.24
CA LYS A 221 12.51 -20.58 0.02
C LYS A 221 13.66 -21.42 0.52
N GLU A 222 14.49 -21.97 -0.37
CA GLU A 222 15.62 -22.82 0.00
C GLU A 222 16.72 -21.98 0.65
N ILE A 223 17.06 -20.84 0.01
CA ILE A 223 18.03 -19.88 0.55
C ILE A 223 17.52 -19.26 1.86
N LEU A 224 16.21 -18.95 1.94
CA LEU A 224 15.58 -18.44 3.15
C LEU A 224 15.73 -19.43 4.31
N GLU A 225 15.40 -20.70 4.07
CA GLU A 225 15.45 -21.74 5.11
C GLU A 225 16.90 -22.02 5.54
N GLU A 226 17.85 -22.03 4.61
CA GLU A 226 19.28 -22.18 4.93
C GLU A 226 19.76 -21.05 5.85
N ALA A 227 19.47 -19.78 5.50
CA ALA A 227 19.84 -18.63 6.30
C ALA A 227 19.19 -18.66 7.69
N PHE A 228 17.91 -19.01 7.74
CA PHE A 228 17.15 -19.12 8.97
C PHE A 228 17.73 -20.20 9.91
N LEU A 229 17.99 -21.39 9.39
CA LEU A 229 18.57 -22.50 10.17
C LEU A 229 19.98 -22.19 10.67
N LYS A 230 20.79 -21.44 9.91
CA LYS A 230 22.11 -20.97 10.40
C LYS A 230 21.94 -20.08 11.61
N MET A 231 21.03 -19.09 11.59
CA MET A 231 20.78 -18.24 12.75
C MET A 231 20.25 -19.05 13.94
N GLN A 232 19.27 -19.92 13.72
CA GLN A 232 18.74 -20.78 14.75
C GLN A 232 19.83 -21.63 15.42
N ASN A 233 20.74 -22.19 14.63
CA ASN A 233 21.85 -22.98 15.14
C ASN A 233 22.86 -22.13 15.94
N LEU A 234 23.12 -20.89 15.54
CA LEU A 234 23.96 -19.96 16.31
C LEU A 234 23.35 -19.68 17.68
N ILE A 235 22.06 -19.36 17.73
CA ILE A 235 21.34 -19.11 19.00
C ILE A 235 21.30 -20.37 19.87
N THR A 236 21.01 -21.52 19.29
CA THR A 236 20.97 -22.81 20.03
C THR A 236 22.31 -23.15 20.64
N LYS A 237 23.43 -22.81 20.02
CA LYS A 237 24.79 -23.02 20.59
C LYS A 237 25.08 -22.11 21.78
N ILE A 238 24.46 -20.95 21.88
CA ILE A 238 24.58 -20.08 23.05
C ILE A 238 23.82 -20.73 24.21
N ASP A 239 22.49 -20.90 24.06
CA ASP A 239 21.62 -21.65 24.98
C ASP A 239 20.28 -21.94 24.25
N PRO A 240 19.86 -23.20 24.12
CA PRO A 240 18.57 -23.53 23.49
C PRO A 240 17.35 -22.85 24.13
N LYS A 241 17.43 -22.51 25.42
CA LYS A 241 16.35 -21.86 26.17
C LYS A 241 16.11 -20.41 25.77
N ILE A 242 17.03 -19.80 25.02
CA ILE A 242 16.90 -18.45 24.48
C ILE A 242 15.80 -18.37 23.42
N ILE A 243 15.53 -19.47 22.70
CA ILE A 243 14.49 -19.51 21.68
C ILE A 243 13.13 -19.60 22.37
N ILE A 244 12.29 -18.60 22.13
CA ILE A 244 10.92 -18.49 22.66
C ILE A 244 9.93 -19.11 21.70
N GLU A 245 10.02 -18.79 20.40
CA GLU A 245 9.05 -19.22 19.37
C GLU A 245 9.70 -19.26 17.98
N ILE A 246 9.24 -20.18 17.14
CA ILE A 246 9.63 -20.33 15.73
C ILE A 246 8.34 -20.29 14.88
N LEU A 247 8.26 -19.36 13.90
CA LEU A 247 7.12 -19.15 13.03
C LEU A 247 7.49 -19.21 11.55
#